data_0167d1dd3e06c160d4cc024747a212bf
#
_entry.id   0167d1dd3e06c160d4cc024747a212bf
#
_cell.length_a   1.000
_cell.length_b   1.000
_cell.length_c   1.000
_cell.angle_alpha   90.00
_cell.angle_beta   90.00
_cell.angle_gamma   90.00
#
_symmetry.space_group_name_H-M   'P 1'
#
loop_
_entity.id
_entity.type
_entity.pdbx_description
1 polymer ?
#
loop_
_entity_poly.entity_id
_entity_poly.type
_entity_poly.pdbx_seq_one_letter_code
_entity_poly.pdbx_strand_id
1 'polypeptide(L)'
;LLLTEIHHRVKNNLAIISSLLQLQQLYTQDEQIKTMLMESQGRLRSMSLVHEILYRNGDFSKVSFSKYLSEIGEYVQATFAKPEQDIMFEISTDNCELEITKAIPCGLIVNELITNAFKYAFNGRNGGII
;
A
#
# COMPACT_ATOMS: atom_id res chain seq x y z
N LEU A 1 -1.92 15.08 22.22
CA LEU A 1 -0.47 15.37 22.11
C LEU A 1 0.37 14.08 22.04
N LEU A 2 0.22 13.14 22.99
CA LEU A 2 1.04 11.92 23.04
C LEU A 2 0.75 10.96 21.86
N LEU A 3 -0.51 10.73 21.52
CA LEU A 3 -0.92 9.86 20.39
C LEU A 3 -0.41 10.42 19.05
N THR A 4 -0.51 11.72 18.85
CA THR A 4 0.00 12.41 17.65
C THR A 4 1.50 12.17 17.48
N GLU A 5 2.27 12.30 18.57
CA GLU A 5 3.71 12.08 18.55
C GLU A 5 4.04 10.61 18.25
N ILE A 6 3.29 9.65 18.80
CA ILE A 6 3.47 8.22 18.50
C ILE A 6 3.25 7.96 17.00
N HIS A 7 2.15 8.47 16.42
CA HIS A 7 1.88 8.27 14.99
C HIS A 7 2.95 8.89 14.10
N HIS A 8 3.47 10.08 14.48
CA HIS A 8 4.59 10.70 13.78
C HIS A 8 5.86 9.85 13.84
N ARG A 9 6.18 9.30 15.00
CA ARG A 9 7.37 8.44 15.15
C ARG A 9 7.24 7.14 14.38
N VAL A 10 6.06 6.51 14.40
CA VAL A 10 5.80 5.29 13.60
C VAL A 10 5.98 5.59 12.11
N LYS A 11 5.36 6.67 11.61
CA LYS A 11 5.52 7.10 10.21
C LYS A 11 6.99 7.33 9.85
N ASN A 12 7.73 8.04 10.68
CA ASN A 12 9.15 8.33 10.43
C ASN A 12 9.99 7.05 10.42
N ASN A 13 9.75 6.12 11.34
CA ASN A 13 10.44 4.84 11.37
C ASN A 13 10.15 4.00 10.11
N LEU A 14 8.88 3.95 9.68
CA LEU A 14 8.49 3.26 8.46
C LEU A 14 9.13 3.89 7.21
N ALA A 15 9.24 5.23 7.18
CA ALA A 15 9.91 5.94 6.09
C ALA A 15 11.41 5.62 6.02
N ILE A 16 12.09 5.53 7.17
CA ILE A 16 13.51 5.13 7.23
C ILE A 16 13.68 3.71 6.70
N ILE A 17 12.85 2.75 7.15
CA ILE A 17 12.91 1.37 6.68
C ILE A 17 12.65 1.30 5.18
N SER A 18 11.65 2.03 4.67
CA SER A 18 11.34 2.10 3.24
C SER A 18 12.54 2.63 2.43
N SER A 19 13.22 3.68 2.92
CA SER A 19 14.40 4.23 2.28
C SER A 19 15.56 3.23 2.24
N LEU A 20 15.77 2.44 3.31
CA LEU A 20 16.77 1.38 3.34
C LEU A 20 16.47 0.29 2.32
N LEU A 21 15.21 -0.15 2.19
CA LEU A 21 14.81 -1.12 1.15
C LEU A 21 15.02 -0.57 -0.25
N GLN A 22 14.74 0.72 -0.47
CA GLN A 22 14.99 1.39 -1.75
C GLN A 22 16.48 1.41 -2.09
N LEU A 23 17.34 1.71 -1.13
CA LEU A 23 18.79 1.64 -1.34
C LEU A 23 19.23 0.22 -1.70
N GLN A 24 18.75 -0.81 -1.00
CA GLN A 24 19.04 -2.20 -1.32
C GLN A 24 18.60 -2.57 -2.74
N GLN A 25 17.45 -2.07 -3.18
CA GLN A 25 16.93 -2.28 -4.54
C GLN A 25 17.87 -1.66 -5.60
N LEU A 26 18.47 -0.52 -5.32
CA LEU A 26 19.42 0.13 -6.25
C LEU A 26 20.74 -0.65 -6.39
N TYR A 27 21.17 -1.33 -5.34
CA TYR A 27 22.45 -2.07 -5.33
C TYR A 27 22.33 -3.51 -5.81
N THR A 28 21.14 -4.11 -5.82
CA THR A 28 20.97 -5.48 -6.32
C THR A 28 20.81 -5.52 -7.83
N GLN A 29 21.36 -6.55 -8.47
CA GLN A 29 21.16 -6.85 -9.90
C GLN A 29 20.14 -7.98 -10.10
N ASP A 30 19.73 -8.64 -9.03
CA ASP A 30 18.79 -9.75 -9.07
C ASP A 30 17.35 -9.22 -9.13
N GLU A 31 16.66 -9.50 -10.25
CA GLU A 31 15.28 -9.05 -10.47
C GLU A 31 14.27 -9.70 -9.51
N GLN A 32 14.54 -10.91 -9.00
CA GLN A 32 13.68 -11.52 -8.00
C GLN A 32 13.81 -10.79 -6.66
N ILE A 33 15.04 -10.45 -6.27
CA ILE A 33 15.30 -9.67 -5.06
C ILE A 33 14.67 -8.26 -5.19
N LYS A 34 14.81 -7.60 -6.34
CA LYS A 34 14.15 -6.31 -6.59
C LYS A 34 12.64 -6.39 -6.38
N THR A 35 12.01 -7.41 -6.95
CA THR A 35 10.56 -7.62 -6.80
C THR A 35 10.17 -7.84 -5.35
N MET A 36 10.91 -8.65 -4.60
CA MET A 36 10.66 -8.87 -3.17
C MET A 36 10.81 -7.58 -2.34
N LEU A 37 11.79 -6.73 -2.68
CA LEU A 37 11.98 -5.44 -2.02
C LEU A 37 10.83 -4.47 -2.34
N MET A 38 10.35 -4.44 -3.58
CA MET A 38 9.18 -3.63 -3.98
C MET A 38 7.91 -4.07 -3.24
N GLU A 39 7.66 -5.37 -3.12
CA GLU A 39 6.53 -5.90 -2.34
C GLU A 39 6.62 -5.50 -0.86
N SER A 40 7.83 -5.60 -0.28
CA SER A 40 8.07 -5.19 1.10
C SER A 40 7.84 -3.69 1.31
N GLN A 41 8.22 -2.85 0.35
CA GLN A 41 7.91 -1.42 0.34
C GLN A 41 6.40 -1.17 0.27
N GLY A 42 5.65 -1.94 -0.53
CA GLY A 42 4.19 -1.86 -0.61
C GLY A 42 3.52 -2.14 0.74
N ARG A 43 3.99 -3.15 1.46
CA ARG A 43 3.50 -3.47 2.83
C ARG A 43 3.79 -2.34 3.81
N LEU A 44 5.01 -1.79 3.80
CA LEU A 44 5.36 -0.63 4.63
C LEU A 44 4.54 0.60 4.27
N ARG A 45 4.28 0.83 2.97
CA ARG A 45 3.44 1.93 2.53
C ARG A 45 2.01 1.79 3.05
N SER A 46 1.41 0.60 2.99
CA SER A 46 0.08 0.34 3.55
C SER A 46 0.01 0.65 5.04
N MET A 47 1.03 0.24 5.82
CA MET A 47 1.09 0.55 7.24
C MET A 47 1.23 2.06 7.51
N SER A 48 2.13 2.74 6.78
CA SER A 48 2.37 4.18 6.93
C SER A 48 1.13 4.99 6.62
N LEU A 49 0.39 4.59 5.59
CA LEU A 49 -0.78 5.27 5.09
C LEU A 49 -1.91 5.36 6.12
N VAL A 50 -2.15 4.30 6.89
CA VAL A 50 -3.12 4.33 8.00
C VAL A 50 -2.77 5.42 9.00
N HIS A 51 -1.49 5.52 9.39
CA HIS A 51 -1.05 6.55 10.32
C HIS A 51 -1.16 7.97 9.73
N GLU A 52 -0.95 8.13 8.42
CA GLU A 52 -1.12 9.41 7.73
C GLU A 52 -2.59 9.85 7.68
N ILE A 53 -3.51 8.93 7.40
CA ILE A 53 -4.95 9.22 7.33
C ILE A 53 -5.48 9.63 8.72
N LEU A 54 -5.10 8.90 9.75
CA LEU A 54 -5.48 9.23 11.14
C LEU A 54 -4.99 10.61 11.54
N TYR A 55 -3.75 10.94 11.21
CA TYR A 55 -3.19 12.24 11.50
C TYR A 55 -3.91 13.37 10.76
N ARG A 56 -4.22 13.20 9.46
CA ARG A 56 -4.93 14.19 8.65
C ARG A 56 -6.36 14.46 9.14
N ASN A 57 -7.02 13.45 9.67
CA ASN A 57 -8.42 13.58 10.11
C ASN A 57 -8.58 14.10 11.54
N GLY A 58 -7.50 14.13 12.33
CA GLY A 58 -7.55 14.53 13.75
C GLY A 58 -8.30 13.56 14.66
N ASP A 59 -8.93 12.53 14.11
CA ASP A 59 -9.54 11.42 14.85
C ASP A 59 -8.59 10.22 14.76
N PHE A 60 -7.99 9.87 15.90
CA PHE A 60 -7.02 8.79 16.00
C PHE A 60 -7.64 7.43 16.27
N SER A 61 -8.96 7.32 16.24
CA SER A 61 -9.69 6.09 16.58
C SER A 61 -10.08 5.28 15.35
N LYS A 62 -10.49 5.94 14.27
CA LYS A 62 -11.07 5.30 13.08
C LYS A 62 -10.52 5.84 11.78
N VAL A 63 -10.45 4.96 10.79
CA VAL A 63 -10.00 5.23 9.43
C VAL A 63 -11.13 5.00 8.45
N SER A 64 -11.38 5.96 7.56
CA SER A 64 -12.21 5.72 6.37
C SER A 64 -11.54 4.66 5.51
N PHE A 65 -12.14 3.45 5.49
CA PHE A 65 -11.55 2.32 4.81
C PHE A 65 -11.59 2.48 3.28
N SER A 66 -12.64 3.11 2.74
CA SER A 66 -12.73 3.42 1.31
C SER A 66 -11.57 4.32 0.84
N LYS A 67 -11.27 5.38 1.59
CA LYS A 67 -10.14 6.27 1.28
C LYS A 67 -8.80 5.53 1.38
N TYR A 68 -8.64 4.72 2.41
CA TYR A 68 -7.45 3.89 2.60
C TYR A 68 -7.23 2.91 1.44
N LEU A 69 -8.30 2.23 0.99
CA LEU A 69 -8.25 1.33 -0.17
C LEU A 69 -7.87 2.06 -1.46
N SER A 70 -8.44 3.24 -1.70
CA SER A 70 -8.10 4.05 -2.88
C SER A 70 -6.62 4.38 -2.93
N GLU A 71 -6.06 4.86 -1.83
CA GLU A 71 -4.65 5.22 -1.77
C GLU A 71 -3.71 4.00 -1.88
N ILE A 72 -4.10 2.82 -1.34
CA ILE A 72 -3.38 1.56 -1.56
C ILE A 72 -3.43 1.17 -3.03
N GLY A 73 -4.61 1.19 -3.64
CA GLY A 73 -4.81 0.79 -5.03
C GLY A 73 -4.02 1.66 -6.00
N GLU A 74 -4.06 2.98 -5.82
CA GLU A 74 -3.26 3.93 -6.62
C GLU A 74 -1.76 3.63 -6.51
N TYR A 75 -1.26 3.36 -5.31
CA TYR A 75 0.14 3.02 -5.10
C TYR A 75 0.52 1.71 -5.79
N VAL A 76 -0.28 0.65 -5.62
CA VAL A 76 -0.01 -0.66 -6.23
C VAL A 76 -0.08 -0.58 -7.76
N GLN A 77 -1.08 0.12 -8.29
CA GLN A 77 -1.19 0.36 -9.73
C GLN A 77 0.04 1.09 -10.27
N ALA A 78 0.46 2.18 -9.65
CA ALA A 78 1.64 2.94 -10.06
C ALA A 78 2.93 2.11 -10.00
N THR A 79 3.00 1.12 -9.10
CA THR A 79 4.21 0.31 -8.87
C THR A 79 4.26 -0.93 -9.78
N PHE A 80 3.14 -1.60 -10.01
CA PHE A 80 3.10 -2.93 -10.64
C PHE A 80 2.38 -2.96 -11.99
N ALA A 81 1.66 -1.90 -12.38
CA ALA A 81 1.04 -1.85 -13.70
C ALA A 81 2.11 -1.88 -14.80
N LYS A 82 1.88 -2.71 -15.82
CA LYS A 82 2.76 -2.83 -16.97
C LYS A 82 2.25 -1.93 -18.09
N PRO A 83 3.11 -1.12 -18.74
CA PRO A 83 2.70 -0.20 -19.80
C PRO A 83 1.98 -0.86 -20.98
N GLU A 84 2.31 -2.13 -21.25
CA GLU A 84 1.73 -2.94 -22.32
C GLU A 84 0.36 -3.54 -21.98
N GLN A 85 -0.12 -3.40 -20.75
CA GLN A 85 -1.40 -3.95 -20.29
C GLN A 85 -2.37 -2.80 -19.95
N ASP A 86 -3.57 -2.84 -20.55
CA ASP A 86 -4.66 -1.92 -20.22
C ASP A 86 -5.48 -2.50 -19.06
N ILE A 87 -5.00 -2.30 -17.83
CA ILE A 87 -5.66 -2.76 -16.61
C ILE A 87 -6.38 -1.58 -15.97
N MET A 88 -7.70 -1.66 -15.90
CA MET A 88 -8.54 -0.72 -15.18
C MET A 88 -8.68 -1.17 -13.71
N PHE A 89 -8.44 -0.26 -12.78
CA PHE A 89 -8.61 -0.51 -11.37
C PHE A 89 -9.83 0.24 -10.85
N GLU A 90 -10.81 -0.49 -10.35
CA GLU A 90 -12.06 0.07 -9.83
C GLU A 90 -12.27 -0.29 -8.36
N ILE A 91 -12.73 0.66 -7.57
CA ILE A 91 -13.08 0.46 -6.16
C ILE A 91 -14.55 0.82 -5.98
N SER A 92 -15.31 -0.13 -5.46
CA SER A 92 -16.69 0.09 -5.02
C SER A 92 -16.81 -0.32 -3.56
N THR A 93 -17.02 0.64 -2.67
CA THR A 93 -17.15 0.41 -1.24
C THR A 93 -18.26 1.25 -0.65
N ASP A 94 -18.93 0.72 0.37
CA ASP A 94 -19.76 1.53 1.26
C ASP A 94 -18.89 2.35 2.22
N ASN A 95 -19.50 3.37 2.85
CA ASN A 95 -18.81 4.14 3.89
C ASN A 95 -18.54 3.24 5.10
N CYS A 96 -17.34 2.70 5.17
CA CYS A 96 -16.88 1.84 6.24
C CYS A 96 -15.73 2.52 6.99
N GLU A 97 -15.86 2.60 8.30
CA GLU A 97 -14.81 3.06 9.19
C GLU A 97 -14.26 1.88 9.98
N LEU A 98 -12.95 1.74 10.05
CA LEU A 98 -12.26 0.71 10.82
C LEU A 98 -11.35 1.33 11.88
N GLU A 99 -11.28 0.66 13.02
CA GLU A 99 -10.22 0.92 14.01
C GLU A 99 -8.86 0.57 13.42
N ILE A 100 -7.81 1.29 13.85
CA ILE A 100 -6.43 1.09 13.35
C ILE A 100 -5.97 -0.37 13.48
N THR A 101 -6.34 -1.05 14.55
CA THR A 101 -6.00 -2.45 14.82
C THR A 101 -6.59 -3.43 13.80
N LYS A 102 -7.67 -3.04 13.14
CA LYS A 102 -8.32 -3.78 12.05
C LYS A 102 -7.91 -3.25 10.68
N ALA A 103 -7.76 -1.94 10.54
CA ALA A 103 -7.41 -1.31 9.27
C ALA A 103 -6.05 -1.77 8.75
N ILE A 104 -5.03 -1.89 9.60
CA ILE A 104 -3.68 -2.32 9.19
C ILE A 104 -3.71 -3.74 8.61
N PRO A 105 -4.18 -4.79 9.31
CA PRO A 105 -4.19 -6.14 8.74
C PRO A 105 -5.10 -6.25 7.50
N CYS A 106 -6.26 -5.58 7.47
CA CYS A 106 -7.12 -5.56 6.29
C CYS A 106 -6.41 -4.89 5.11
N GLY A 107 -5.75 -3.77 5.32
CA GLY A 107 -4.98 -3.08 4.28
C GLY A 107 -3.83 -3.92 3.73
N LEU A 108 -3.13 -4.67 4.60
CA LEU A 108 -2.09 -5.60 4.16
C LEU A 108 -2.66 -6.72 3.28
N ILE A 109 -3.78 -7.31 3.68
CA ILE A 109 -4.46 -8.34 2.87
C ILE A 109 -4.84 -7.78 1.50
N VAL A 110 -5.47 -6.60 1.47
CA VAL A 110 -5.88 -5.97 0.21
C VAL A 110 -4.67 -5.62 -0.65
N ASN A 111 -3.60 -5.07 -0.06
CA ASN A 111 -2.36 -4.80 -0.79
C ASN A 111 -1.81 -6.07 -1.46
N GLU A 112 -1.77 -7.20 -0.76
CA GLU A 112 -1.33 -8.48 -1.33
C GLU A 112 -2.25 -8.96 -2.45
N LEU A 113 -3.57 -8.88 -2.28
CA LEU A 113 -4.54 -9.30 -3.29
C LEU A 113 -4.43 -8.47 -4.57
N ILE A 114 -4.36 -7.13 -4.45
CA ILE A 114 -4.23 -6.22 -5.59
C ILE A 114 -2.87 -6.44 -6.27
N THR A 115 -1.79 -6.54 -5.51
CA THR A 115 -0.44 -6.80 -6.04
C THR A 115 -0.42 -8.11 -6.83
N ASN A 116 -0.99 -9.19 -6.29
CA ASN A 116 -1.09 -10.47 -6.97
C ASN A 116 -1.94 -10.37 -8.24
N ALA A 117 -3.02 -9.61 -8.24
CA ALA A 117 -3.84 -9.40 -9.42
C ALA A 117 -3.05 -8.71 -10.54
N PHE A 118 -2.35 -7.61 -10.25
CA PHE A 118 -1.49 -6.92 -11.23
C PHE A 118 -0.35 -7.81 -11.75
N LYS A 119 0.24 -8.63 -10.91
CA LYS A 119 1.37 -9.48 -11.30
C LYS A 119 0.97 -10.71 -12.11
N TYR A 120 -0.17 -11.32 -11.80
CA TYR A 120 -0.47 -12.67 -12.26
C TYR A 120 -1.80 -12.83 -13.00
N ALA A 121 -2.84 -12.02 -12.70
CA ALA A 121 -4.17 -12.26 -13.25
C ALA A 121 -4.28 -11.99 -14.75
N PHE A 122 -3.40 -11.15 -15.30
CA PHE A 122 -3.43 -10.75 -16.72
C PHE A 122 -2.25 -11.30 -17.53
N ASN A 123 -1.59 -12.34 -17.06
CA ASN A 123 -0.53 -13.01 -17.82
C ASN A 123 -1.11 -13.60 -19.11
N GLY A 124 -0.56 -13.20 -20.27
CA GLY A 124 -1.06 -13.59 -21.58
C GLY A 124 -2.35 -12.90 -22.03
N ARG A 125 -2.76 -11.80 -21.35
CA ARG A 125 -3.90 -10.96 -21.71
C ARG A 125 -3.45 -9.51 -21.91
N ASN A 126 -4.18 -8.78 -22.76
CA ASN A 126 -3.87 -7.38 -23.04
C ASN A 126 -4.38 -6.42 -21.96
N GLY A 127 -5.26 -6.85 -21.06
CA GLY A 127 -5.81 -6.04 -19.99
C GLY A 127 -7.06 -6.64 -19.37
N GLY A 128 -7.73 -5.85 -18.55
CA GLY A 128 -8.98 -6.20 -17.85
C GLY A 128 -9.27 -5.27 -16.69
N ILE A 129 -10.13 -5.71 -15.77
CA ILE A 129 -10.57 -4.95 -14.61
C ILE A 129 -10.18 -5.70 -13.32
N ILE A 130 -9.66 -4.96 -12.36
CA ILE A 130 -9.41 -5.40 -10.97
C ILE A 130 -10.39 -4.68 -10.07
#